data_10e5e21930e24e77b0454e9f292005ae
#
_entry.id   10e5e21930e24e77b0454e9f292005ae
#
_cell.length_a   1.000
_cell.length_b   1.000
_cell.length_c   1.000
_cell.angle_alpha   90.00
_cell.angle_beta   90.00
_cell.angle_gamma   90.00
#
_symmetry.space_group_name_H-M   'P 1'
#
loop_
_entity.id
_entity.type
_entity.pdbx_description
1 polymer ?
#
loop_
_entity_poly.entity_id
_entity_poly.type
_entity_poly.pdbx_seq_one_letter_code
_entity_poly.pdbx_strand_id
1 'polypeptide(L)'
;SEMCIRDRYELGGMTVMHDPSGCNSTYNTHDEIRWYDQDSLIFISGLTEIDAIMGNDRKFIDDIEYAARELHPKFIALAGSPIPFMNGTDFPAIARVIETETGIPAFSVPTNGMNDYVYGAGIALEEIAKRFVREPDRQENRDPSSRTVNLLGVTPLDFGPQKNAETLKENLQKYGWQVMS
;
A
#
# COMPACT_ATOMS: atom_id res chain seq x y z
N SER A 1 -7.70 3.60 -7.88
CA SER A 1 -6.31 3.84 -7.45
C SER A 1 -6.21 4.48 -6.06
N GLU A 2 -7.17 5.30 -5.63
CA GLU A 2 -7.14 5.98 -4.31
C GLU A 2 -7.08 5.02 -3.11
N MET A 3 -7.76 3.90 -3.20
CA MET A 3 -7.86 2.96 -2.09
C MET A 3 -6.63 2.12 -1.85
N CYS A 4 -5.94 1.75 -2.90
CA CYS A 4 -4.68 1.04 -2.81
C CYS A 4 -3.65 1.81 -1.95
N ILE A 5 -3.78 3.12 -1.91
CA ILE A 5 -2.94 4.02 -1.13
C ILE A 5 -3.36 4.00 0.35
N ARG A 6 -4.66 4.03 0.65
CA ARG A 6 -5.19 4.09 2.02
C ARG A 6 -4.94 2.81 2.83
N ASP A 7 -5.11 1.65 2.22
CA ASP A 7 -4.89 0.37 2.90
C ASP A 7 -3.44 0.18 3.35
N ARG A 8 -2.49 0.70 2.58
CA ARG A 8 -1.06 0.64 2.92
C ARG A 8 -0.70 1.55 4.08
N TYR A 9 -1.39 2.66 4.20
CA TYR A 9 -1.17 3.63 5.26
C TYR A 9 -1.44 3.04 6.65
N GLU A 10 -2.50 2.30 6.83
CA GLU A 10 -2.85 1.67 8.12
C GLU A 10 -1.81 0.64 8.58
N LEU A 11 -1.10 0.03 7.64
CA LEU A 11 -0.02 -0.91 7.95
C LEU A 11 1.30 -0.21 8.29
N GLY A 12 1.35 1.12 8.25
CA GLY A 12 2.55 1.92 8.50
C GLY A 12 3.50 1.97 7.31
N GLY A 13 3.00 1.74 6.11
CA GLY A 13 3.76 1.81 4.87
C GLY A 13 3.76 3.21 4.26
N MET A 14 4.88 3.59 3.66
CA MET A 14 4.99 4.78 2.81
C MET A 14 4.60 4.42 1.38
N THR A 15 3.62 5.13 0.84
CA THR A 15 3.21 4.95 -0.56
C THR A 15 3.71 6.12 -1.40
N VAL A 16 4.43 5.81 -2.46
CA VAL A 16 4.93 6.81 -3.39
C VAL A 16 4.31 6.60 -4.76
N MET A 17 3.57 7.59 -5.23
CA MET A 17 3.03 7.61 -6.56
C MET A 17 3.96 8.39 -7.50
N HIS A 18 4.44 7.72 -8.54
CA HIS A 18 5.23 8.38 -9.57
C HIS A 18 4.32 9.03 -10.59
N ASP A 19 4.13 10.35 -10.47
CA ASP A 19 3.19 11.10 -11.30
C ASP A 19 3.46 12.61 -11.23
N PRO A 20 2.99 13.41 -12.20
CA PRO A 20 2.91 14.86 -12.09
C PRO A 20 2.00 15.29 -10.94
N SER A 21 2.43 16.23 -10.11
CA SER A 21 1.75 16.62 -8.88
C SER A 21 0.34 17.18 -9.07
N GLY A 22 0.04 17.76 -10.23
CA GLY A 22 -1.25 18.39 -10.49
C GLY A 22 -2.44 17.45 -10.63
N CYS A 23 -2.20 16.21 -11.09
CA CYS A 23 -3.27 15.23 -11.34
C CYS A 23 -3.72 14.48 -10.08
N ASN A 24 -2.89 14.45 -9.05
CA ASN A 24 -3.06 13.65 -7.84
C ASN A 24 -3.28 14.48 -6.57
N SER A 25 -3.45 15.79 -6.69
CA SER A 25 -3.71 16.67 -5.55
C SER A 25 -4.98 16.28 -4.78
N THR A 26 -5.95 15.65 -5.45
CA THR A 26 -7.18 15.15 -4.83
C THR A 26 -6.93 14.08 -3.77
N TYR A 27 -5.88 13.29 -3.88
CA TYR A 27 -5.54 12.28 -2.85
C TYR A 27 -5.10 12.91 -1.53
N ASN A 28 -4.49 14.09 -1.60
CA ASN A 28 -4.05 14.84 -0.43
C ASN A 28 -5.12 15.79 0.12
N THR A 29 -6.19 16.05 -0.65
CA THR A 29 -7.23 17.02 -0.30
C THR A 29 -8.54 16.38 0.16
N HIS A 30 -8.75 15.07 -0.07
CA HIS A 30 -9.89 14.38 0.51
C HIS A 30 -9.66 14.20 2.01
N ASP A 31 -10.59 14.76 2.79
CA ASP A 31 -10.63 14.66 4.24
C ASP A 31 -10.74 13.19 4.69
N GLU A 32 -9.61 12.55 4.85
CA GLU A 32 -9.52 11.28 5.55
C GLU A 32 -9.53 11.57 7.03
N ILE A 33 -10.58 11.19 7.72
CA ILE A 33 -10.78 11.47 9.15
C ILE A 33 -9.58 11.05 10.01
N ARG A 34 -8.87 10.00 9.61
CA ARG A 34 -7.68 9.49 10.33
C ARG A 34 -6.45 10.39 10.22
N TRP A 35 -6.40 11.31 9.26
CA TRP A 35 -5.29 12.26 9.13
C TRP A 35 -5.27 13.34 10.21
N TYR A 36 -6.34 13.47 11.00
CA TYR A 36 -6.35 14.32 12.18
C TYR A 36 -5.50 13.73 13.31
N ASP A 37 -5.34 12.39 13.33
CA ASP A 37 -4.64 11.68 14.39
C ASP A 37 -3.29 11.10 13.94
N GLN A 38 -3.02 11.03 12.64
CA GLN A 38 -1.82 10.41 12.05
C GLN A 38 -1.34 11.18 10.82
N ASP A 39 -0.02 11.28 10.66
CA ASP A 39 0.57 11.88 9.47
C ASP A 39 0.35 11.02 8.23
N SER A 40 0.04 11.67 7.11
CA SER A 40 -0.06 10.98 5.82
C SER A 40 1.32 10.55 5.32
N LEU A 41 1.50 9.24 5.06
CA LEU A 41 2.71 8.70 4.42
C LEU A 41 2.51 8.47 2.91
N ILE A 42 1.74 9.36 2.28
CA ILE A 42 1.47 9.34 0.84
C ILE A 42 2.25 10.45 0.18
N PHE A 43 3.06 10.08 -0.82
CA PHE A 43 3.90 11.02 -1.55
C PHE A 43 3.63 10.93 -3.04
N ILE A 44 3.76 12.06 -3.70
CA ILE A 44 3.72 12.17 -5.16
C ILE A 44 5.08 12.70 -5.60
N SER A 45 5.71 12.04 -6.57
CA SER A 45 7.07 12.37 -6.98
C SER A 45 7.21 13.74 -7.66
N GLY A 46 6.10 14.33 -8.11
CA GLY A 46 6.15 15.58 -8.86
C GLY A 46 6.91 15.44 -10.18
N LEU A 47 6.66 14.36 -10.92
CA LEU A 47 7.30 14.08 -12.21
C LEU A 47 7.16 15.28 -13.14
N THR A 48 8.30 15.83 -13.58
CA THR A 48 8.32 16.91 -14.56
C THR A 48 8.34 16.35 -15.99
N GLU A 49 7.98 17.18 -16.95
CA GLU A 49 8.06 16.82 -18.38
C GLU A 49 9.48 16.42 -18.80
N ILE A 50 10.48 17.13 -18.29
CA ILE A 50 11.88 16.83 -18.57
C ILE A 50 12.28 15.49 -17.96
N ASP A 51 11.91 15.21 -16.71
CA ASP A 51 12.21 13.93 -16.05
C ASP A 51 11.52 12.75 -16.78
N ALA A 52 10.29 12.98 -17.28
CA ALA A 52 9.56 11.97 -18.06
C ALA A 52 10.24 11.65 -19.40
N ILE A 53 10.82 12.65 -20.06
CA ILE A 53 11.51 12.47 -21.36
C ILE A 53 12.91 11.87 -21.17
N MET A 54 13.65 12.34 -20.16
CA MET A 54 15.07 11.99 -19.95
C MET A 54 15.26 10.72 -19.11
N GLY A 55 14.24 10.30 -18.36
CA GLY A 55 14.33 9.12 -17.49
C GLY A 55 15.20 9.37 -16.26
N ASN A 56 14.81 10.26 -15.36
CA ASN A 56 15.61 10.61 -14.17
C ASN A 56 15.21 9.77 -12.93
N ASP A 57 15.42 8.47 -13.00
CA ASP A 57 15.09 7.56 -11.90
C ASP A 57 15.92 7.85 -10.64
N ARG A 58 17.15 8.37 -10.76
CA ARG A 58 18.01 8.64 -9.60
C ARG A 58 17.43 9.71 -8.69
N LYS A 59 16.92 10.80 -9.23
CA LYS A 59 16.25 11.82 -8.43
C LYS A 59 15.05 11.24 -7.67
N PHE A 60 14.25 10.40 -8.33
CA PHE A 60 13.10 9.75 -7.72
C PHE A 60 13.52 8.85 -6.55
N ILE A 61 14.61 8.09 -6.71
CA ILE A 61 15.17 7.26 -5.64
C ILE A 61 15.66 8.12 -4.48
N ASP A 62 16.46 9.16 -4.75
CA ASP A 62 17.02 10.04 -3.72
C ASP A 62 15.94 10.73 -2.88
N ASP A 63 14.85 11.20 -3.51
CA ASP A 63 13.71 11.81 -2.82
C ASP A 63 13.00 10.81 -1.89
N ILE A 64 12.84 9.56 -2.33
CA ILE A 64 12.26 8.49 -1.52
C ILE A 64 13.15 8.14 -0.33
N GLU A 65 14.44 8.01 -0.55
CA GLU A 65 15.41 7.74 0.52
C GLU A 65 15.42 8.83 1.57
N TYR A 66 15.39 10.09 1.13
CA TYR A 66 15.30 11.21 2.06
C TYR A 66 14.04 11.11 2.94
N ALA A 67 12.88 10.92 2.31
CA ALA A 67 11.62 10.78 3.04
C ALA A 67 11.63 9.54 3.98
N ALA A 68 12.20 8.44 3.54
CA ALA A 68 12.29 7.21 4.33
C ALA A 68 13.17 7.38 5.57
N ARG A 69 14.26 8.15 5.48
CA ARG A 69 15.13 8.46 6.62
C ARG A 69 14.45 9.34 7.68
N GLU A 70 13.60 10.26 7.25
CA GLU A 70 12.87 11.15 8.17
C GLU A 70 11.67 10.45 8.83
N LEU A 71 10.96 9.62 8.07
CA LEU A 71 9.65 9.09 8.47
C LEU A 71 9.69 7.65 9.01
N HIS A 72 10.77 6.93 8.76
CA HIS A 72 11.00 5.54 9.22
C HIS A 72 9.80 4.60 8.95
N PRO A 73 9.31 4.51 7.70
CA PRO A 73 8.17 3.66 7.38
C PRO A 73 8.53 2.18 7.55
N LYS A 74 7.53 1.35 7.82
CA LYS A 74 7.72 -0.11 7.93
C LYS A 74 7.99 -0.77 6.58
N PHE A 75 7.50 -0.19 5.51
CA PHE A 75 7.76 -0.60 4.12
C PHE A 75 7.48 0.57 3.17
N ILE A 76 7.97 0.43 1.94
CA ILE A 76 7.79 1.42 0.87
C ILE A 76 7.09 0.73 -0.30
N ALA A 77 6.01 1.32 -0.77
CA ALA A 77 5.26 0.83 -1.93
C ALA A 77 5.25 1.86 -3.05
N LEU A 78 5.74 1.46 -4.22
CA LEU A 78 5.74 2.31 -5.41
C LEU A 78 4.50 2.03 -6.25
N ALA A 79 3.79 3.08 -6.64
CA ALA A 79 2.63 3.00 -7.52
C ALA A 79 2.89 3.83 -8.78
N GLY A 80 2.57 3.26 -9.93
CA GLY A 80 2.66 3.94 -11.22
C GLY A 80 1.35 4.62 -11.62
N SER A 81 1.50 5.68 -12.39
CA SER A 81 0.42 6.35 -13.13
C SER A 81 0.53 6.04 -14.63
N PRO A 82 -0.40 6.50 -15.47
CA PRO A 82 -0.33 6.27 -16.92
C PRO A 82 0.97 6.75 -17.57
N ILE A 83 1.54 7.88 -17.12
CA ILE A 83 2.71 8.47 -17.74
C ILE A 83 3.97 7.60 -17.55
N PRO A 84 4.37 7.24 -16.33
CA PRO A 84 5.49 6.31 -16.13
C PRO A 84 5.26 4.94 -16.78
N PHE A 85 4.02 4.47 -16.81
CA PHE A 85 3.68 3.22 -17.49
C PHE A 85 3.97 3.31 -19.00
N MET A 86 3.58 4.41 -19.66
CA MET A 86 3.86 4.62 -21.09
C MET A 86 5.35 4.80 -21.37
N ASN A 87 6.10 5.40 -20.43
CA ASN A 87 7.55 5.59 -20.55
C ASN A 87 8.34 4.30 -20.25
N GLY A 88 7.69 3.25 -19.79
CA GLY A 88 8.35 1.97 -19.47
C GLY A 88 9.22 2.02 -18.22
N THR A 89 8.88 2.84 -17.24
CA THR A 89 9.59 2.91 -15.94
C THR A 89 9.61 1.54 -15.26
N ASP A 90 10.83 1.05 -14.93
CA ASP A 90 11.02 -0.23 -14.25
C ASP A 90 10.87 -0.10 -12.72
N PHE A 91 9.63 0.00 -12.25
CA PHE A 91 9.34 0.09 -10.82
C PHE A 91 9.88 -1.08 -9.98
N PRO A 92 9.84 -2.34 -10.45
CA PRO A 92 10.49 -3.44 -9.74
C PRO A 92 11.99 -3.25 -9.54
N ALA A 93 12.71 -2.71 -10.53
CA ALA A 93 14.13 -2.42 -10.39
C ALA A 93 14.37 -1.27 -9.41
N ILE A 94 13.60 -0.20 -9.50
CA ILE A 94 13.68 0.95 -8.58
C ILE A 94 13.40 0.51 -7.14
N ALA A 95 12.38 -0.32 -6.91
CA ALA A 95 12.05 -0.83 -5.59
C ALA A 95 13.22 -1.64 -4.98
N ARG A 96 13.90 -2.47 -5.78
CA ARG A 96 15.09 -3.22 -5.32
C ARG A 96 16.24 -2.30 -4.91
N VAL A 97 16.47 -1.23 -5.65
CA VAL A 97 17.51 -0.24 -5.31
C VAL A 97 17.18 0.43 -3.98
N ILE A 98 15.94 0.94 -3.83
CA ILE A 98 15.48 1.59 -2.61
C ILE A 98 15.60 0.63 -1.40
N GLU A 99 15.18 -0.62 -1.54
CA GLU A 99 15.32 -1.62 -0.48
C GLU A 99 16.78 -1.86 -0.10
N THR A 100 17.66 -1.91 -1.09
CA THR A 100 19.10 -2.12 -0.85
C THR A 100 19.75 -0.93 -0.14
N GLU A 101 19.39 0.30 -0.52
CA GLU A 101 20.01 1.52 0.00
C GLU A 101 19.41 1.96 1.34
N THR A 102 18.13 1.68 1.59
CA THR A 102 17.46 2.05 2.86
C THR A 102 17.41 0.93 3.88
N GLY A 103 17.49 -0.33 3.47
CA GLY A 103 17.23 -1.49 4.32
C GLY A 103 15.74 -1.69 4.67
N ILE A 104 14.84 -0.87 4.13
CA ILE A 104 13.41 -0.93 4.36
C ILE A 104 12.77 -1.76 3.24
N PRO A 105 11.91 -2.76 3.54
CA PRO A 105 11.23 -3.54 2.52
C PRO A 105 10.52 -2.65 1.50
N ALA A 106 10.88 -2.77 0.22
CA ALA A 106 10.28 -1.99 -0.84
C ALA A 106 9.76 -2.88 -1.96
N PHE A 107 8.61 -2.52 -2.53
CA PHE A 107 8.00 -3.26 -3.63
C PHE A 107 7.18 -2.32 -4.51
N SER A 108 6.97 -2.75 -5.75
CA SER A 108 6.11 -2.03 -6.69
C SER A 108 4.73 -2.68 -6.78
N VAL A 109 3.73 -1.85 -7.03
CA VAL A 109 2.38 -2.30 -7.36
C VAL A 109 2.13 -1.91 -8.81
N PRO A 110 1.80 -2.88 -9.68
CA PRO A 110 1.68 -2.64 -11.12
C PRO A 110 0.37 -1.89 -11.45
N THR A 111 0.23 -0.68 -10.92
CA THR A 111 -0.85 0.23 -11.25
C THR A 111 -0.50 1.04 -12.49
N ASN A 112 -1.49 1.27 -13.36
CA ASN A 112 -1.32 2.03 -14.59
C ASN A 112 -2.41 3.08 -14.82
N GLY A 113 -3.34 3.24 -13.86
CA GLY A 113 -4.47 4.16 -13.97
C GLY A 113 -5.59 3.75 -14.93
N MET A 114 -5.50 2.58 -15.57
CA MET A 114 -6.49 2.12 -16.55
C MET A 114 -7.55 1.19 -15.97
N ASN A 115 -7.34 0.72 -14.75
CA ASN A 115 -8.24 -0.18 -14.06
C ASN A 115 -8.99 0.56 -12.94
N ASP A 116 -10.10 -0.01 -12.49
CA ASP A 116 -10.85 0.53 -11.37
C ASP A 116 -10.11 0.33 -10.03
N TYR A 117 -10.68 0.91 -8.97
CA TYR A 117 -10.05 0.86 -7.65
C TYR A 117 -10.07 -0.55 -7.04
N VAL A 118 -11.10 -1.34 -7.30
CA VAL A 118 -11.22 -2.72 -6.77
C VAL A 118 -10.08 -3.59 -7.27
N TYR A 119 -9.77 -3.47 -8.56
CA TYR A 119 -8.62 -4.12 -9.15
C TYR A 119 -7.31 -3.62 -8.50
N GLY A 120 -7.16 -2.29 -8.36
CA GLY A 120 -5.98 -1.68 -7.73
C GLY A 120 -5.78 -2.11 -6.28
N ALA A 121 -6.84 -2.17 -5.48
CA ALA A 121 -6.80 -2.67 -4.11
C ALA A 121 -6.42 -4.16 -4.07
N GLY A 122 -7.00 -4.97 -4.96
CA GLY A 122 -6.71 -6.39 -5.04
C GLY A 122 -5.23 -6.69 -5.30
N ILE A 123 -4.62 -6.05 -6.32
CA ILE A 123 -3.19 -6.23 -6.61
C ILE A 123 -2.29 -5.70 -5.50
N ALA A 124 -2.69 -4.63 -4.81
CA ALA A 124 -1.93 -4.10 -3.68
C ALA A 124 -1.91 -5.07 -2.50
N LEU A 125 -3.06 -5.63 -2.14
CA LEU A 125 -3.18 -6.64 -1.10
C LEU A 125 -2.41 -7.92 -1.47
N GLU A 126 -2.44 -8.31 -2.76
CA GLU A 126 -1.67 -9.44 -3.27
C GLU A 126 -0.16 -9.22 -3.09
N GLU A 127 0.37 -8.05 -3.46
CA GLU A 127 1.79 -7.74 -3.31
C GLU A 127 2.21 -7.65 -1.83
N ILE A 128 1.37 -7.09 -0.96
CA ILE A 128 1.58 -7.10 0.49
C ILE A 128 1.61 -8.55 1.00
N ALA A 129 0.65 -9.36 0.60
CA ALA A 129 0.59 -10.76 1.02
C ALA A 129 1.82 -11.55 0.55
N LYS A 130 2.22 -11.42 -0.70
CA LYS A 130 3.45 -12.05 -1.24
C LYS A 130 4.70 -11.64 -0.45
N ARG A 131 4.76 -10.41 0.01
CA ARG A 131 5.94 -9.86 0.66
C ARG A 131 6.03 -10.20 2.14
N PHE A 132 4.91 -10.23 2.85
CA PHE A 132 4.89 -10.29 4.31
C PHE A 132 4.25 -11.55 4.90
N VAL A 133 3.39 -12.25 4.14
CA VAL A 133 2.80 -13.49 4.63
C VAL A 133 3.85 -14.60 4.55
N ARG A 134 4.16 -15.19 5.71
CA ARG A 134 5.03 -16.37 5.81
C ARG A 134 4.18 -17.63 5.75
N GLU A 135 4.71 -18.69 5.15
CA GLU A 135 4.09 -20.00 5.28
C GLU A 135 4.02 -20.36 6.77
N PRO A 136 2.84 -20.79 7.26
CA PRO A 136 2.74 -21.22 8.64
C PRO A 136 3.68 -22.40 8.88
N ASP A 137 4.41 -22.38 9.99
CA ASP A 137 5.17 -23.55 10.43
C ASP A 137 4.18 -24.72 10.53
N ARG A 138 4.47 -25.81 9.82
CA ARG A 138 3.60 -27.01 9.71
C ARG A 138 3.30 -27.70 11.05
N GLN A 139 3.80 -27.16 12.16
CA GLN A 139 3.67 -27.73 13.51
C GLN A 139 2.60 -27.05 14.39
N GLU A 140 1.90 -26.02 13.92
CA GLU A 140 0.73 -25.58 14.67
C GLU A 140 -0.35 -26.68 14.57
N ASN A 141 -0.46 -27.46 15.64
CA ASN A 141 -1.57 -28.38 15.89
C ASN A 141 -2.88 -27.58 15.94
N ARG A 142 -3.41 -27.25 14.76
CA ARG A 142 -4.76 -26.67 14.68
C ARG A 142 -5.73 -27.74 15.11
N ASP A 143 -6.44 -27.47 16.19
CA ASP A 143 -7.57 -28.30 16.60
C ASP A 143 -8.56 -28.33 15.41
N PRO A 144 -8.79 -29.50 14.79
CA PRO A 144 -9.73 -29.61 13.67
C PRO A 144 -11.16 -29.21 14.01
N SER A 145 -11.48 -29.14 15.31
CA SER A 145 -12.79 -28.73 15.82
C SER A 145 -12.91 -27.21 15.97
N SER A 146 -11.82 -26.45 15.93
CA SER A 146 -11.85 -25.00 16.07
C SER A 146 -12.35 -24.34 14.79
N ARG A 147 -13.44 -23.58 14.90
CA ARG A 147 -13.97 -22.76 13.81
C ARG A 147 -13.18 -21.45 13.76
N THR A 148 -12.10 -21.42 12.98
CA THR A 148 -11.29 -20.22 12.79
C THR A 148 -11.57 -19.57 11.44
N VAL A 149 -11.51 -18.22 11.37
CA VAL A 149 -11.70 -17.44 10.16
C VAL A 149 -10.78 -16.24 10.16
N ASN A 150 -10.25 -15.90 9.00
CA ASN A 150 -9.55 -14.64 8.75
C ASN A 150 -10.49 -13.70 7.97
N LEU A 151 -10.48 -12.42 8.32
CA LEU A 151 -11.17 -11.38 7.57
C LEU A 151 -10.17 -10.71 6.63
N LEU A 152 -10.37 -10.88 5.32
CA LEU A 152 -9.51 -10.29 4.30
C LEU A 152 -10.26 -9.18 3.55
N GLY A 153 -9.54 -8.12 3.18
CA GLY A 153 -10.09 -7.03 2.38
C GLY A 153 -11.06 -6.13 3.14
N VAL A 154 -10.99 -6.11 4.48
CA VAL A 154 -11.76 -5.18 5.31
C VAL A 154 -11.07 -3.81 5.24
N THR A 155 -11.33 -3.10 4.15
CA THR A 155 -10.74 -1.79 3.90
C THR A 155 -11.65 -0.68 4.40
N PRO A 156 -11.11 0.45 4.88
CA PRO A 156 -11.92 1.54 5.41
C PRO A 156 -12.92 2.13 4.42
N LEU A 157 -12.61 2.10 3.14
CA LEU A 157 -13.52 2.65 2.12
C LEU A 157 -14.75 1.76 1.93
N ASP A 158 -14.58 0.44 1.96
CA ASP A 158 -15.70 -0.50 1.76
C ASP A 158 -16.47 -0.74 3.05
N PHE A 159 -15.76 -0.77 4.18
CA PHE A 159 -16.33 -1.05 5.50
C PHE A 159 -16.56 0.20 6.36
N GLY A 160 -16.04 1.36 5.95
CA GLY A 160 -16.15 2.61 6.72
C GLY A 160 -15.33 2.58 8.02
N PRO A 161 -15.84 3.16 9.13
CA PRO A 161 -15.09 3.25 10.37
C PRO A 161 -14.63 1.90 10.90
N GLN A 162 -13.48 1.86 11.58
CA GLN A 162 -12.90 0.67 12.22
C GLN A 162 -13.90 -0.10 13.09
N LYS A 163 -14.84 0.61 13.73
CA LYS A 163 -15.92 0.02 14.52
C LYS A 163 -16.76 -0.99 13.74
N ASN A 164 -16.90 -0.83 12.43
CA ASN A 164 -17.66 -1.79 11.60
C ASN A 164 -16.93 -3.12 11.49
N ALA A 165 -15.60 -3.10 11.36
CA ALA A 165 -14.78 -4.31 11.37
C ALA A 165 -14.85 -5.02 12.73
N GLU A 166 -14.79 -4.25 13.82
CA GLU A 166 -14.95 -4.77 15.19
C GLU A 166 -16.32 -5.41 15.38
N THR A 167 -17.39 -4.76 14.93
CA THR A 167 -18.76 -5.30 14.98
C THR A 167 -18.86 -6.60 14.19
N LEU A 168 -18.22 -6.70 13.03
CA LEU A 168 -18.19 -7.94 12.24
C LEU A 168 -17.48 -9.06 13.00
N LYS A 169 -16.33 -8.77 13.63
CA LYS A 169 -15.62 -9.73 14.49
C LYS A 169 -16.49 -10.22 15.66
N GLU A 170 -17.12 -9.29 16.37
CA GLU A 170 -18.01 -9.63 17.48
C GLU A 170 -19.19 -10.51 17.04
N ASN A 171 -19.77 -10.22 15.88
CA ASN A 171 -20.87 -11.04 15.36
C ASN A 171 -20.40 -12.46 15.00
N LEU A 172 -19.25 -12.60 14.35
CA LEU A 172 -18.69 -13.92 14.06
C LEU A 172 -18.40 -14.71 15.34
N GLN A 173 -17.87 -14.05 16.37
CA GLN A 173 -17.62 -14.66 17.67
C GLN A 173 -18.92 -15.14 18.36
N LYS A 174 -20.02 -14.39 18.26
CA LYS A 174 -21.33 -14.81 18.78
C LYS A 174 -21.83 -16.11 18.12
N TYR A 175 -21.45 -16.37 16.88
CA TYR A 175 -21.77 -17.60 16.16
C TYR A 175 -20.71 -18.70 16.34
N GLY A 176 -19.79 -18.54 17.28
CA GLY A 176 -18.78 -19.54 17.62
C GLY A 176 -17.58 -19.61 16.69
N TRP A 177 -17.32 -18.53 15.92
CA TRP A 177 -16.13 -18.40 15.10
C TRP A 177 -15.03 -17.66 15.87
N GLN A 178 -13.81 -18.15 15.80
CA GLN A 178 -12.62 -17.45 16.29
C GLN A 178 -12.01 -16.67 15.12
N VAL A 179 -12.03 -15.35 15.24
CA VAL A 179 -11.40 -14.47 14.23
C VAL A 179 -9.92 -14.34 14.56
N MET A 180 -9.05 -14.72 13.63
CA MET A 180 -7.59 -14.74 13.81
C MET A 180 -6.93 -13.41 13.38
N SER A 181 -7.48 -12.73 12.39
CA SER A 181 -7.00 -11.44 11.88
C SER A 181 -8.14 -10.66 11.23
#